data_5bb58665a40278cb4f6acea958190edf
#
_entry.id   5bb58665a40278cb4f6acea958190edf
#
_cell.length_a   1.000
_cell.length_b   1.000
_cell.length_c   1.000
_cell.angle_alpha   90.00
_cell.angle_beta   90.00
_cell.angle_gamma   90.00
#
_symmetry.space_group_name_H-M   'P 1'
#
loop_
_entity.id
_entity.type
_entity.pdbx_description
1 polymer ?
#
loop_
_entity_poly.entity_id
_entity_poly.type
_entity_poly.pdbx_seq_one_letter_code
_entity_poly.pdbx_strand_id
1 'polypeptide(L)'
;MKTKNLLGMLMLFLFTFIFISCDKDDLTDKVEAIRMHVSAETDTYTPWGSDTPVECMLVKEEGSANFSKLPFNGIDGFVYKKGYEFTLNVEKTTLANPPADAGNVRYKLIEIITEQEK
;
A
#
# COMPACT_ATOMS: atom_id res chain seq x y z
N MET A 1 43.44 -16.91 -19.83
CA MET A 1 42.78 -17.63 -19.70
C MET A 1 42.25 -17.90 -18.50
N LYS A 2 42.64 -18.28 -17.79
CA LYS A 2 42.24 -18.57 -16.61
C LYS A 2 41.67 -17.41 -15.95
N THR A 3 41.97 -16.41 -16.27
CA THR A 3 41.54 -15.27 -15.63
C THR A 3 40.13 -15.12 -15.74
N LYS A 4 39.62 -15.38 -16.77
CA LYS A 4 38.29 -15.19 -16.89
C LYS A 4 37.53 -15.93 -15.97
N ASN A 5 37.99 -16.89 -15.51
CA ASN A 5 37.19 -17.63 -14.69
C ASN A 5 37.02 -16.97 -13.43
N LEU A 6 37.95 -16.36 -12.98
CA LEU A 6 37.81 -15.88 -11.74
C LEU A 6 36.84 -14.79 -11.66
N LEU A 7 36.76 -14.05 -12.60
CA LEU A 7 35.86 -13.03 -12.46
C LEU A 7 34.54 -13.59 -12.43
N GLY A 8 34.35 -14.66 -12.92
CA GLY A 8 33.07 -15.16 -12.92
C GLY A 8 32.69 -15.44 -11.57
N MET A 9 33.51 -15.91 -10.78
CA MET A 9 33.07 -16.30 -9.57
C MET A 9 32.88 -15.15 -8.74
N LEU A 10 33.54 -14.17 -9.00
CA LEU A 10 33.41 -13.19 -8.12
C LEU A 10 32.09 -12.57 -8.14
N MET A 11 31.50 -12.45 -9.17
CA MET A 11 30.33 -11.89 -9.15
C MET A 11 29.34 -12.66 -8.52
N LEU A 12 29.54 -13.87 -8.47
CA LEU A 12 28.51 -14.59 -7.93
C LEU A 12 28.46 -14.41 -6.51
N PHE A 13 29.46 -14.14 -5.87
CA PHE A 13 29.33 -14.11 -4.53
C PHE A 13 28.73 -12.87 -4.06
N LEU A 14 28.67 -11.90 -4.81
CA LEU A 14 28.17 -10.77 -4.30
C LEU A 14 26.76 -10.88 -4.00
N PHE A 15 26.03 -11.54 -4.70
CA PHE A 15 24.72 -11.54 -4.45
C PHE A 15 24.36 -12.31 -3.33
N THR A 16 25.15 -13.02 -2.86
CA THR A 16 24.74 -13.80 -1.85
C THR A 16 24.45 -13.07 -0.63
N PHE A 17 25.12 -12.08 -0.30
CA PHE A 17 24.91 -11.56 0.93
C PHE A 17 23.71 -10.80 1.07
N ILE A 18 23.11 -10.55 0.10
CA ILE A 18 22.02 -9.87 0.26
C ILE A 18 21.01 -10.42 1.08
N PHE A 19 20.68 -11.53 0.92
CA PHE A 19 19.65 -12.04 1.58
C PHE A 19 19.72 -12.08 2.96
N ILE A 20 20.71 -12.00 3.41
CA ILE A 20 20.81 -12.12 4.73
C ILE A 20 20.07 -11.18 5.45
N SER A 21 19.98 -10.04 5.05
CA SER A 21 19.38 -9.11 5.83
C SER A 21 18.02 -9.37 6.16
N CYS A 22 17.39 -10.05 5.47
CA CYS A 22 16.07 -10.18 5.76
C CYS A 22 15.70 -10.86 6.94
N ASP A 23 16.48 -11.55 7.47
CA ASP A 23 16.01 -12.32 8.48
C ASP A 23 15.51 -11.60 9.63
N LYS A 24 15.92 -10.57 10.00
CA LYS A 24 15.44 -10.01 11.14
C LYS A 24 14.30 -9.19 10.93
N ASP A 25 13.63 -9.28 9.97
CA ASP A 25 12.60 -8.47 9.75
C ASP A 25 11.37 -8.66 10.46
N ASP A 26 11.23 -9.54 11.31
CA ASP A 26 10.00 -9.71 11.94
C ASP A 26 9.57 -8.48 12.63
N LEU A 27 10.39 -7.66 13.10
CA LEU A 27 9.99 -6.48 13.80
C LEU A 27 9.91 -5.25 12.95
N THR A 28 9.98 -5.35 11.65
CA THR A 28 9.95 -4.18 10.81
C THR A 28 8.65 -4.11 10.06
N ASP A 29 8.25 -2.92 9.70
CA ASP A 29 7.06 -2.73 8.91
C ASP A 29 7.26 -3.32 7.52
N LYS A 30 6.18 -3.78 6.92
CA LYS A 30 6.25 -4.33 5.58
C LYS A 30 5.74 -3.27 4.62
N VAL A 31 6.48 -2.95 3.59
CA VAL A 31 6.15 -1.92 2.64
C VAL A 31 6.04 -2.54 1.26
N GLU A 32 4.96 -2.28 0.55
CA GLU A 32 4.80 -2.81 -0.80
C GLU A 32 4.01 -1.83 -1.65
N ALA A 33 4.23 -1.83 -2.94
CA ALA A 33 3.49 -1.00 -3.87
C ALA A 33 2.35 -1.82 -4.43
N ILE A 34 1.13 -1.31 -4.36
CA ILE A 34 -0.02 -2.03 -4.85
C ILE A 34 -0.87 -1.12 -5.69
N ARG A 35 -1.72 -1.70 -6.51
CA ARG A 35 -2.68 -0.95 -7.29
C ARG A 35 -4.01 -0.96 -6.55
N MET A 36 -4.68 0.16 -6.53
CA MET A 36 -5.93 0.29 -5.81
C MET A 36 -6.95 1.01 -6.65
N HIS A 37 -8.17 0.53 -6.65
CA HIS A 37 -9.27 1.19 -7.32
C HIS A 37 -10.06 1.98 -6.31
N VAL A 38 -10.47 3.19 -6.68
CA VAL A 38 -11.32 4.00 -5.81
C VAL A 38 -12.62 4.22 -6.59
N SER A 39 -13.75 3.88 -5.96
CA SER A 39 -15.03 3.96 -6.60
C SER A 39 -15.51 5.39 -6.73
N ALA A 40 -16.33 5.67 -7.73
CA ALA A 40 -16.95 6.97 -7.85
C ALA A 40 -18.08 7.14 -6.84
N GLU A 41 -18.49 6.06 -6.20
CA GLU A 41 -19.54 6.12 -5.20
C GLU A 41 -18.95 6.12 -3.81
N THR A 42 -19.68 6.71 -2.87
CA THR A 42 -19.21 6.77 -1.48
C THR A 42 -20.13 5.95 -0.61
N ASP A 43 -19.76 5.77 0.61
CA ASP A 43 -20.55 5.06 1.60
C ASP A 43 -20.35 5.80 2.92
N THR A 44 -20.85 5.25 4.00
CA THR A 44 -20.68 5.87 5.32
C THR A 44 -20.17 4.82 6.29
N TYR A 45 -19.51 5.27 7.33
CA TYR A 45 -19.10 4.39 8.39
C TYR A 45 -19.16 5.19 9.69
N THR A 46 -19.20 4.50 10.82
CA THR A 46 -19.24 5.16 12.10
C THR A 46 -17.88 4.96 12.76
N PRO A 47 -17.12 6.05 12.95
CA PRO A 47 -15.80 5.91 13.54
C PRO A 47 -15.86 5.40 14.97
N TRP A 48 -14.79 4.76 15.41
CA TRP A 48 -14.71 4.25 16.76
C TRP A 48 -14.89 5.40 17.75
N GLY A 49 -15.71 5.19 18.74
CA GLY A 49 -15.91 6.22 19.74
C GLY A 49 -16.95 7.27 19.35
N SER A 50 -17.55 7.16 18.19
CA SER A 50 -18.53 8.11 17.72
C SER A 50 -19.83 7.39 17.45
N ASP A 51 -20.96 8.11 17.54
CA ASP A 51 -22.21 7.49 17.14
C ASP A 51 -22.77 8.21 15.93
N THR A 52 -21.98 9.03 15.26
CA THR A 52 -22.41 9.76 14.08
C THR A 52 -21.71 9.19 12.85
N PRO A 53 -22.44 8.75 11.84
CA PRO A 53 -21.78 8.21 10.65
C PRO A 53 -21.16 9.33 9.84
N VAL A 54 -20.06 9.04 9.17
CA VAL A 54 -19.39 9.99 8.30
C VAL A 54 -19.20 9.35 6.94
N GLU A 55 -19.13 10.16 5.91
CA GLU A 55 -18.98 9.68 4.56
C GLU A 55 -17.55 9.23 4.31
N CYS A 56 -17.38 8.20 3.52
CA CYS A 56 -16.05 7.68 3.21
C CYS A 56 -16.01 7.20 1.77
N MET A 57 -14.83 6.93 1.27
CA MET A 57 -14.66 6.40 -0.06
C MET A 57 -14.60 4.87 -0.02
N LEU A 58 -14.88 4.25 -1.15
CA LEU A 58 -14.80 2.81 -1.27
C LEU A 58 -13.58 2.48 -2.13
N VAL A 59 -12.70 1.64 -1.59
CA VAL A 59 -11.45 1.30 -2.27
C VAL A 59 -11.34 -0.21 -2.38
N LYS A 60 -10.64 -0.68 -3.39
CA LYS A 60 -10.43 -2.09 -3.59
C LYS A 60 -9.00 -2.32 -4.02
N GLU A 61 -8.24 -3.11 -3.29
CA GLU A 61 -6.88 -3.45 -3.67
C GLU A 61 -6.91 -4.44 -4.82
N GLU A 62 -5.93 -4.38 -5.68
CA GLU A 62 -5.86 -5.31 -6.78
C GLU A 62 -5.80 -6.72 -6.25
N GLY A 63 -6.59 -7.60 -6.79
CA GLY A 63 -6.67 -8.97 -6.30
C GLY A 63 -7.75 -9.19 -5.27
N SER A 64 -8.35 -8.12 -4.77
CA SER A 64 -9.41 -8.26 -3.80
C SER A 64 -10.75 -8.33 -4.50
N ALA A 65 -11.69 -9.05 -3.96
CA ALA A 65 -12.99 -9.20 -4.58
C ALA A 65 -13.98 -8.14 -4.15
N ASN A 66 -13.72 -7.48 -3.03
CA ASN A 66 -14.70 -6.56 -2.47
C ASN A 66 -14.10 -5.21 -2.16
N PHE A 67 -14.95 -4.17 -2.19
CA PHE A 67 -14.53 -2.85 -1.79
C PHE A 67 -14.53 -2.74 -0.27
N SER A 68 -13.64 -1.92 0.26
CA SER A 68 -13.57 -1.63 1.67
C SER A 68 -13.78 -0.16 1.88
N LYS A 69 -14.23 0.22 3.06
CA LYS A 69 -14.46 1.62 3.37
C LYS A 69 -13.16 2.23 3.88
N LEU A 70 -12.85 3.43 3.40
CA LEU A 70 -11.65 4.13 3.82
C LEU A 70 -11.98 5.60 3.95
N PRO A 71 -11.57 6.27 5.02
CA PRO A 71 -11.85 7.69 5.16
C PRO A 71 -11.26 8.46 3.97
N PHE A 72 -11.81 9.62 3.68
CA PHE A 72 -11.31 10.41 2.57
C PHE A 72 -9.84 10.76 2.74
N ASN A 73 -9.35 10.83 3.96
CA ASN A 73 -7.93 11.11 4.17
C ASN A 73 -7.14 9.83 4.43
N GLY A 74 -7.68 8.68 4.08
CA GLY A 74 -7.02 7.41 4.35
C GLY A 74 -5.87 7.09 3.45
N ILE A 75 -5.66 7.82 2.37
CA ILE A 75 -4.49 7.63 1.52
C ILE A 75 -3.74 8.93 1.54
N ASP A 76 -2.53 8.91 2.11
CA ASP A 76 -1.74 10.10 2.25
C ASP A 76 -1.38 10.67 0.88
N GLY A 77 -1.59 11.93 0.67
CA GLY A 77 -1.28 12.58 -0.60
C GLY A 77 -2.37 12.48 -1.64
N PHE A 78 -3.48 11.81 -1.37
CA PHE A 78 -4.55 11.64 -2.34
C PHE A 78 -5.74 12.49 -1.92
N VAL A 79 -6.33 13.22 -2.88
CA VAL A 79 -7.50 14.01 -2.63
C VAL A 79 -8.63 13.41 -3.45
N TYR A 80 -9.64 12.90 -2.75
CA TYR A 80 -10.76 12.24 -3.40
C TYR A 80 -11.69 13.27 -4.04
N LYS A 81 -12.24 12.93 -5.20
CA LYS A 81 -13.23 13.76 -5.85
C LYS A 81 -14.49 12.94 -6.01
N LYS A 82 -15.59 13.39 -5.43
CA LYS A 82 -16.82 12.68 -5.55
C LYS A 82 -17.26 12.60 -6.99
N GLY A 83 -17.76 11.46 -7.38
CA GLY A 83 -18.20 11.27 -8.76
C GLY A 83 -17.10 10.83 -9.70
N TYR A 84 -15.88 10.69 -9.21
CA TYR A 84 -14.77 10.25 -10.04
C TYR A 84 -14.27 8.89 -9.60
N GLU A 85 -13.91 8.08 -10.56
CA GLU A 85 -13.34 6.77 -10.30
C GLU A 85 -11.86 6.85 -10.56
N PHE A 86 -11.05 6.24 -9.69
CA PHE A 86 -9.59 6.34 -9.81
C PHE A 86 -8.96 4.98 -9.82
N THR A 87 -7.84 4.86 -10.50
CA THR A 87 -6.93 3.73 -10.32
C THR A 87 -5.63 4.34 -9.86
N LEU A 88 -5.16 3.92 -8.70
CA LEU A 88 -3.99 4.51 -8.06
C LEU A 88 -2.89 3.49 -7.88
N ASN A 89 -1.66 3.98 -7.83
CA ASN A 89 -0.55 3.19 -7.38
C ASN A 89 -0.24 3.73 -6.00
N VAL A 90 -0.31 2.89 -4.98
CA VAL A 90 -0.11 3.37 -3.62
C VAL A 90 0.92 2.51 -2.92
N GLU A 91 1.59 3.11 -1.94
CA GLU A 91 2.52 2.39 -1.10
C GLU A 91 1.74 1.94 0.11
N LYS A 92 1.68 0.64 0.35
CA LYS A 92 0.97 0.09 1.48
C LYS A 92 1.98 -0.33 2.51
N THR A 93 1.88 0.22 3.70
CA THR A 93 2.77 -0.13 4.79
C THR A 93 1.97 -0.87 5.84
N THR A 94 2.40 -2.09 6.16
CA THR A 94 1.77 -2.87 7.21
C THR A 94 2.67 -2.73 8.43
N LEU A 95 2.14 -2.14 9.49
CA LEU A 95 2.95 -1.83 10.65
C LEU A 95 3.19 -3.07 11.50
N ALA A 96 4.42 -3.23 11.95
CA ALA A 96 4.76 -4.36 12.78
C ALA A 96 4.24 -4.17 14.18
N ASN A 97 4.21 -2.92 14.65
CA ASN A 97 3.73 -2.64 15.99
C ASN A 97 2.74 -1.50 15.94
N PRO A 98 1.51 -1.74 15.51
CA PRO A 98 0.57 -0.65 15.35
C PRO A 98 0.08 -0.12 16.69
N PRO A 99 -0.31 1.14 16.75
CA PRO A 99 -0.89 1.68 17.98
C PRO A 99 -2.17 0.92 18.33
N ALA A 100 -2.53 0.93 19.58
CA ALA A 100 -3.62 0.11 20.05
C ALA A 100 -4.94 0.47 19.42
N ASP A 101 -5.19 1.74 19.13
CA ASP A 101 -6.48 2.13 18.61
C ASP A 101 -6.42 2.53 17.15
N ALA A 102 -5.40 2.17 16.43
CA ALA A 102 -5.30 2.51 15.01
C ALA A 102 -5.10 1.25 14.23
N GLY A 103 -5.43 1.26 12.97
CA GLY A 103 -5.22 0.10 12.14
C GLY A 103 -3.74 -0.15 11.93
N ASN A 104 -3.43 -1.31 11.39
CA ASN A 104 -2.03 -1.66 11.16
C ASN A 104 -1.59 -1.38 9.72
N VAL A 105 -2.39 -0.71 8.93
CA VAL A 105 -2.05 -0.48 7.54
C VAL A 105 -2.12 1.01 7.23
N ARG A 106 -1.17 1.51 6.48
CA ARG A 106 -1.14 2.89 6.02
C ARG A 106 -0.98 2.90 4.52
N TYR A 107 -1.61 3.87 3.85
CA TYR A 107 -1.49 3.99 2.41
C TYR A 107 -0.94 5.36 2.07
N LYS A 108 -0.06 5.42 1.07
CA LYS A 108 0.50 6.67 0.60
C LYS A 108 0.44 6.67 -0.92
N LEU A 109 -0.06 7.74 -1.53
CA LEU A 109 -0.18 7.80 -2.97
C LEU A 109 1.18 7.85 -3.64
N ILE A 110 1.41 7.00 -4.62
CA ILE A 110 2.60 7.06 -5.45
C ILE A 110 2.25 7.81 -6.72
N GLU A 111 1.15 7.42 -7.38
CA GLU A 111 0.73 8.14 -8.57
C GLU A 111 -0.71 7.79 -8.90
N ILE A 112 -1.40 8.65 -9.62
CA ILE A 112 -2.74 8.41 -10.10
C ILE A 112 -2.59 7.83 -11.50
N ILE A 113 -3.02 6.60 -11.70
CA ILE A 113 -2.89 5.94 -12.99
C ILE A 113 -4.03 6.39 -13.89
N THR A 114 -5.26 6.38 -13.40
CA THR A 114 -6.39 6.88 -14.15
C THR A 114 -7.32 7.67 -13.26
N GLU A 115 -8.03 8.62 -13.84
CA GLU A 115 -9.01 9.41 -13.13
C GLU A 115 -10.12 9.63 -14.14
N GLN A 116 -11.34 9.21 -13.83
CA GLN A 116 -12.41 9.23 -14.78
C GLN A 116 -13.69 9.66 -14.14
N GLU A 117 -14.37 10.65 -14.69
CA GLU A 117 -15.64 11.09 -14.15
C GLU A 117 -16.72 10.09 -14.54
N LYS A 118 -17.60 9.77 -13.62
CA LYS A 118 -18.65 8.78 -13.88
C LYS A 118 -20.01 9.40 -13.96
#